data_a7f35cef12f5f768db3fe14bc4ba96b6
#
_entry.id   a7f35cef12f5f768db3fe14bc4ba96b6
#
_cell.length_a   1.000
_cell.length_b   1.000
_cell.length_c   1.000
_cell.angle_alpha   90.00
_cell.angle_beta   90.00
_cell.angle_gamma   90.00
#
_symmetry.space_group_name_H-M   'P 1'
#
loop_
_entity.id
_entity.type
_entity.pdbx_description
1 polymer ?
#
loop_
_entity_poly.entity_id
_entity_poly.type
_entity_poly.pdbx_seq_one_letter_code
_entity_poly.pdbx_strand_id
1 'polypeptide(L)'
;MDDITAMDMDATNIVTAMLSGSVDACATWVPNSLKVLEELGDDGVQLTDNKTFIDQTVSLASWIAMPKYAEENHDVLVRFARALYKGFDYRADHSHDDEVCGWIADKIKLEKNSLLDQVEVADWTTSEFIRDHMDDVKGYYELQQKSFVESGDCEETPVDNYVLFRCNGRSLRRIIRKITQAEMSV
;
A
#
# COMPACT_ATOMS: atom_id res chain seq x y z
N MET A 1 4.95 -13.80 -23.66
CA MET A 1 5.39 -12.38 -23.53
C MET A 1 6.45 -12.02 -24.56
N ASP A 2 6.45 -12.69 -25.69
CA ASP A 2 7.51 -12.54 -26.71
C ASP A 2 7.36 -11.27 -27.57
N ASP A 3 6.23 -10.56 -27.41
CA ASP A 3 5.91 -9.34 -28.19
C ASP A 3 6.25 -8.03 -27.44
N ILE A 4 6.81 -8.10 -26.25
CA ILE A 4 7.13 -6.95 -25.41
C ILE A 4 8.59 -7.03 -24.95
N THR A 5 9.32 -5.92 -25.09
CA THR A 5 10.65 -5.75 -24.49
C THR A 5 10.49 -5.02 -23.15
N ALA A 6 10.59 -5.74 -22.03
CA ALA A 6 10.55 -5.14 -20.71
C ALA A 6 11.91 -4.53 -20.34
N MET A 7 11.89 -3.30 -19.81
CA MET A 7 13.06 -2.56 -19.33
C MET A 7 12.85 -2.17 -17.87
N ASP A 8 13.78 -2.55 -17.01
CA ASP A 8 13.76 -2.14 -15.61
C ASP A 8 14.43 -0.77 -15.43
N MET A 9 13.72 0.15 -14.77
CA MET A 9 14.16 1.53 -14.55
C MET A 9 13.70 2.03 -13.17
N ASP A 10 14.46 2.96 -12.60
CA ASP A 10 14.00 3.71 -11.44
C ASP A 10 12.84 4.67 -11.79
N ALA A 11 12.08 5.07 -10.77
CA ALA A 11 10.87 5.87 -10.92
C ALA A 11 11.08 7.22 -11.64
N THR A 12 12.26 7.83 -11.54
CA THR A 12 12.59 9.10 -12.20
C THR A 12 12.90 8.89 -13.69
N ASN A 13 13.65 7.84 -13.99
CA ASN A 13 14.01 7.50 -15.37
C ASN A 13 12.80 7.02 -16.16
N ILE A 14 11.85 6.30 -15.55
CA ILE A 14 10.57 5.91 -16.18
C ILE A 14 9.82 7.13 -16.73
N VAL A 15 9.67 8.19 -15.92
CA VAL A 15 8.99 9.42 -16.35
C VAL A 15 9.69 10.04 -17.57
N THR A 16 11.01 10.16 -17.47
CA THR A 16 11.80 10.74 -18.57
C THR A 16 11.72 9.92 -19.85
N ALA A 17 11.81 8.59 -19.72
CA ALA A 17 11.73 7.67 -20.86
C ALA A 17 10.37 7.75 -21.57
N MET A 18 9.28 7.81 -20.79
CA MET A 18 7.94 7.92 -21.34
C MET A 18 7.72 9.27 -22.03
N LEU A 19 8.09 10.38 -21.40
CA LEU A 19 7.93 11.72 -21.97
C LEU A 19 8.81 11.97 -23.19
N SER A 20 9.96 11.31 -23.30
CA SER A 20 10.84 11.39 -24.48
C SER A 20 10.45 10.45 -25.62
N GLY A 21 9.46 9.59 -25.43
CA GLY A 21 9.09 8.56 -26.40
C GLY A 21 10.13 7.44 -26.56
N SER A 22 10.99 7.25 -25.56
CA SER A 22 11.98 6.15 -25.55
C SER A 22 11.36 4.81 -25.19
N VAL A 23 10.16 4.82 -24.63
CA VAL A 23 9.32 3.65 -24.34
C VAL A 23 7.90 3.93 -24.80
N ASP A 24 7.19 2.89 -25.24
CA ASP A 24 5.81 2.99 -25.73
C ASP A 24 4.77 2.93 -24.59
N ALA A 25 5.13 2.34 -23.46
CA ALA A 25 4.31 2.23 -22.25
C ALA A 25 5.18 2.17 -21.00
N CYS A 26 4.62 2.57 -19.87
CA CYS A 26 5.30 2.46 -18.59
C CYS A 26 4.35 2.02 -17.47
N ALA A 27 4.89 1.34 -16.46
CA ALA A 27 4.23 1.07 -15.19
C ALA A 27 4.88 1.95 -14.11
N THR A 28 4.10 2.83 -13.51
CA THR A 28 4.59 3.73 -12.47
C THR A 28 3.45 4.03 -11.48
N TRP A 29 3.70 4.85 -10.48
CA TRP A 29 2.73 5.19 -9.43
C TRP A 29 2.66 6.70 -9.19
N VAL A 30 1.61 7.11 -8.50
CA VAL A 30 1.42 8.51 -8.07
C VAL A 30 2.60 8.98 -7.20
N PRO A 31 3.17 10.19 -7.43
CA PRO A 31 2.68 11.26 -8.33
C PRO A 31 3.20 11.15 -9.78
N ASN A 32 4.10 10.23 -10.09
CA ASN A 32 4.76 10.15 -11.41
C ASN A 32 3.76 9.86 -12.53
N SER A 33 2.78 8.98 -12.30
CA SER A 33 1.74 8.68 -13.30
C SER A 33 0.92 9.90 -13.68
N LEU A 34 0.56 10.73 -12.69
CA LEU A 34 -0.18 11.98 -12.94
C LEU A 34 0.64 12.97 -13.75
N LYS A 35 1.93 13.12 -13.42
CA LYS A 35 2.82 13.98 -14.17
C LYS A 35 2.95 13.54 -15.62
N VAL A 36 3.09 12.23 -15.87
CA VAL A 36 3.16 11.69 -17.23
C VAL A 36 1.88 12.00 -18.00
N LEU A 37 0.71 11.76 -17.41
CA LEU A 37 -0.57 12.03 -18.04
C LEU A 37 -0.79 13.52 -18.31
N GLU A 38 -0.42 14.39 -17.35
CA GLU A 38 -0.51 15.85 -17.51
C GLU A 38 0.35 16.36 -18.66
N GLU A 39 1.61 15.91 -18.75
CA GLU A 39 2.56 16.35 -19.77
C GLU A 39 2.24 15.80 -21.17
N LEU A 40 1.69 14.58 -21.28
CA LEU A 40 1.27 13.98 -22.54
C LEU A 40 -0.10 14.47 -23.01
N GLY A 41 -0.94 14.96 -22.09
CA GLY A 41 -2.28 15.43 -22.42
C GLY A 41 -3.10 14.38 -23.18
N ASP A 42 -3.62 14.75 -24.34
CA ASP A 42 -4.45 13.88 -25.19
C ASP A 42 -3.69 12.68 -25.82
N ASP A 43 -2.35 12.73 -25.82
CA ASP A 43 -1.50 11.63 -26.32
C ASP A 43 -1.24 10.56 -25.24
N GLY A 44 -1.58 10.84 -23.98
CA GLY A 44 -1.41 9.94 -22.84
C GLY A 44 -2.69 9.19 -22.47
N VAL A 45 -2.63 7.85 -22.40
CA VAL A 45 -3.77 7.03 -21.99
C VAL A 45 -3.39 6.11 -20.84
N GLN A 46 -4.16 6.16 -19.76
CA GLN A 46 -4.06 5.16 -18.69
C GLN A 46 -4.73 3.86 -19.15
N LEU A 47 -3.96 2.80 -19.32
CA LEU A 47 -4.45 1.51 -19.79
C LEU A 47 -5.12 0.71 -18.66
N THR A 48 -4.55 0.76 -17.46
CA THR A 48 -5.01 -0.02 -16.30
C THR A 48 -4.50 0.55 -14.98
N ASP A 49 -5.03 0.08 -13.89
CA ASP A 49 -4.60 0.32 -12.51
C ASP A 49 -4.74 -0.93 -11.64
N ASN A 50 -4.36 -0.81 -10.38
CA ASN A 50 -4.45 -1.93 -9.42
C ASN A 50 -5.89 -2.43 -9.17
N LYS A 51 -6.91 -1.62 -9.44
CA LYS A 51 -8.31 -2.00 -9.25
C LYS A 51 -8.84 -2.86 -10.40
N THR A 52 -8.26 -2.72 -11.60
CA THR A 52 -8.71 -3.41 -12.81
C THR A 52 -8.62 -4.94 -12.69
N PHE A 53 -7.63 -5.45 -11.96
CA PHE A 53 -7.35 -6.88 -11.80
C PHE A 53 -7.38 -7.33 -10.35
N ILE A 54 -8.17 -6.68 -9.50
CA ILE A 54 -8.19 -6.92 -8.06
C ILE A 54 -8.55 -8.37 -7.68
N ASP A 55 -9.32 -9.06 -8.52
CA ASP A 55 -9.68 -10.46 -8.32
C ASP A 55 -8.57 -11.45 -8.76
N GLN A 56 -7.57 -10.99 -9.48
CA GLN A 56 -6.50 -11.82 -10.06
C GLN A 56 -5.15 -11.55 -9.43
N THR A 57 -4.92 -10.35 -8.96
CA THR A 57 -3.67 -9.93 -8.35
C THR A 57 -3.92 -8.92 -7.25
N VAL A 58 -3.01 -8.84 -6.31
CA VAL A 58 -3.07 -7.90 -5.20
C VAL A 58 -1.70 -7.26 -5.00
N SER A 59 -1.70 -5.95 -4.75
CA SER A 59 -0.50 -5.20 -4.38
C SER A 59 -0.58 -4.86 -2.91
N LEU A 60 0.21 -5.56 -2.09
CA LEU A 60 0.24 -5.36 -0.64
C LEU A 60 1.36 -4.41 -0.24
N ALA A 61 1.02 -3.41 0.56
CA ALA A 61 1.99 -2.64 1.31
C ALA A 61 2.10 -3.20 2.73
N SER A 62 3.30 -3.55 3.16
CA SER A 62 3.53 -4.23 4.44
C SER A 62 4.57 -3.50 5.28
N TRP A 63 4.34 -3.46 6.59
CA TRP A 63 5.35 -3.05 7.55
C TRP A 63 6.16 -4.27 7.97
N ILE A 64 7.48 -4.18 7.88
CA ILE A 64 8.38 -5.28 8.20
C ILE A 64 9.20 -4.97 9.45
N ALA A 65 9.48 -5.99 10.24
CA ALA A 65 10.41 -5.92 11.35
C ALA A 65 11.38 -7.09 11.26
N MET A 66 12.65 -6.87 11.64
CA MET A 66 13.61 -7.94 11.73
C MET A 66 13.19 -8.97 12.78
N PRO A 67 13.27 -10.29 12.52
CA PRO A 67 12.80 -11.32 13.45
C PRO A 67 13.35 -11.18 14.86
N LYS A 68 14.64 -11.00 15.01
CA LYS A 68 15.29 -10.79 16.32
C LYS A 68 14.75 -9.57 17.04
N TYR A 69 14.53 -8.46 16.33
CA TYR A 69 13.96 -7.25 16.94
C TYR A 69 12.53 -7.49 17.39
N ALA A 70 11.74 -8.23 16.60
CA ALA A 70 10.35 -8.55 16.92
C ALA A 70 10.24 -9.43 18.19
N GLU A 71 11.13 -10.37 18.38
CA GLU A 71 11.21 -11.22 19.58
C GLU A 71 11.60 -10.40 20.82
N GLU A 72 12.62 -9.58 20.73
CA GLU A 72 13.17 -8.79 21.85
C GLU A 72 12.31 -7.57 22.22
N ASN A 73 11.54 -7.01 21.28
CA ASN A 73 10.84 -5.73 21.42
C ASN A 73 9.33 -5.82 21.09
N HIS A 74 8.71 -6.93 21.42
CA HIS A 74 7.31 -7.21 21.11
C HIS A 74 6.35 -6.12 21.59
N ASP A 75 6.51 -5.58 22.80
CA ASP A 75 5.68 -4.52 23.34
C ASP A 75 5.79 -3.21 22.56
N VAL A 76 6.96 -2.91 22.02
CA VAL A 76 7.20 -1.76 21.14
C VAL A 76 6.42 -1.92 19.85
N LEU A 77 6.47 -3.11 19.22
CA LEU A 77 5.74 -3.40 17.99
C LEU A 77 4.22 -3.31 18.19
N VAL A 78 3.70 -3.80 19.32
CA VAL A 78 2.28 -3.67 19.65
C VAL A 78 1.87 -2.21 19.80
N ARG A 79 2.67 -1.38 20.46
CA ARG A 79 2.40 0.06 20.59
C ARG A 79 2.49 0.78 19.25
N PHE A 80 3.48 0.42 18.43
CA PHE A 80 3.63 0.94 17.07
C PHE A 80 2.41 0.59 16.21
N ALA A 81 2.00 -0.68 16.19
CA ALA A 81 0.83 -1.13 15.44
C ALA A 81 -0.45 -0.38 15.86
N ARG A 82 -0.64 -0.15 17.18
CA ARG A 82 -1.78 0.64 17.68
C ARG A 82 -1.76 2.08 17.17
N ALA A 83 -0.59 2.71 17.20
CA ALA A 83 -0.44 4.08 16.70
C ALA A 83 -0.71 4.14 15.19
N LEU A 84 -0.20 3.15 14.44
CA LEU A 84 -0.39 3.04 13.00
C LEU A 84 -1.88 2.89 12.64
N TYR A 85 -2.62 2.00 13.31
CA TYR A 85 -4.06 1.82 13.08
C TYR A 85 -4.88 3.05 13.43
N LYS A 86 -4.53 3.77 14.50
CA LYS A 86 -5.15 5.07 14.77
C LYS A 86 -4.87 6.09 13.67
N GLY A 87 -3.66 6.07 13.10
CA GLY A 87 -3.32 6.90 11.96
C GLY A 87 -4.12 6.54 10.71
N PHE A 88 -4.41 5.25 10.49
CA PHE A 88 -5.28 4.83 9.39
C PHE A 88 -6.71 5.33 9.57
N ASP A 89 -7.28 5.17 10.77
CA ASP A 89 -8.63 5.65 11.08
C ASP A 89 -8.71 7.18 10.93
N TYR A 90 -7.72 7.91 11.44
CA TYR A 90 -7.63 9.36 11.29
C TYR A 90 -7.57 9.79 9.83
N ARG A 91 -6.75 9.10 9.02
CA ARG A 91 -6.60 9.38 7.60
C ARG A 91 -7.84 9.03 6.78
N ALA A 92 -8.60 8.00 7.18
CA ALA A 92 -9.82 7.58 6.49
C ALA A 92 -11.01 8.51 6.73
N ASP A 93 -10.94 9.37 7.73
CA ASP A 93 -11.94 10.41 7.98
C ASP A 93 -11.63 11.64 7.12
N HIS A 94 -12.44 11.86 6.09
CA HIS A 94 -12.29 12.96 5.14
C HIS A 94 -12.35 14.37 5.77
N SER A 95 -12.83 14.49 7.01
CA SER A 95 -12.77 15.77 7.74
C SER A 95 -11.33 16.23 8.04
N HIS A 96 -10.36 15.30 7.96
CA HIS A 96 -8.93 15.54 8.18
C HIS A 96 -8.11 15.73 6.90
N ASP A 97 -8.72 15.63 5.71
CA ASP A 97 -7.99 15.65 4.44
C ASP A 97 -7.11 16.88 4.28
N ASP A 98 -7.62 18.04 4.62
CA ASP A 98 -6.87 19.31 4.54
C ASP A 98 -5.60 19.30 5.40
N GLU A 99 -5.69 18.80 6.62
CA GLU A 99 -4.56 18.72 7.55
C GLU A 99 -3.56 17.63 7.12
N VAL A 100 -4.05 16.44 6.78
CA VAL A 100 -3.22 15.30 6.33
C VAL A 100 -2.48 15.64 5.05
N CYS A 101 -3.16 16.22 4.05
CA CYS A 101 -2.52 16.66 2.82
C CYS A 101 -1.49 17.75 3.07
N GLY A 102 -1.73 18.66 4.02
CA GLY A 102 -0.74 19.65 4.45
C GLY A 102 0.54 19.01 4.99
N TRP A 103 0.43 18.03 5.89
CA TRP A 103 1.59 17.30 6.43
C TRP A 103 2.36 16.54 5.37
N ILE A 104 1.65 15.90 4.42
CA ILE A 104 2.29 15.18 3.31
C ILE A 104 2.99 16.16 2.38
N ALA A 105 2.33 17.25 1.97
CA ALA A 105 2.88 18.29 1.10
C ALA A 105 4.19 18.84 1.64
N ASP A 106 4.23 19.16 2.94
CA ASP A 106 5.43 19.63 3.63
C ASP A 106 6.58 18.61 3.60
N LYS A 107 6.25 17.33 3.72
CA LYS A 107 7.24 16.24 3.74
C LYS A 107 7.83 15.96 2.38
N ILE A 108 7.00 15.85 1.34
CA ILE A 108 7.42 15.44 0.00
C ILE A 108 7.62 16.60 -0.97
N LYS A 109 7.39 17.83 -0.49
CA LYS A 109 7.60 19.10 -1.26
C LYS A 109 6.74 19.16 -2.53
N LEU A 110 5.49 18.76 -2.40
CA LEU A 110 4.45 18.93 -3.42
C LEU A 110 3.44 20.02 -3.01
N GLU A 111 2.70 20.50 -3.99
CA GLU A 111 1.58 21.41 -3.74
C GLU A 111 0.43 20.66 -3.05
N LYS A 112 -0.11 21.23 -1.97
CA LYS A 112 -1.17 20.62 -1.18
C LYS A 112 -2.44 20.33 -2.00
N ASN A 113 -2.81 21.25 -2.90
CA ASN A 113 -4.00 21.09 -3.72
C ASN A 113 -3.91 19.85 -4.65
N SER A 114 -2.72 19.58 -5.20
CA SER A 114 -2.49 18.36 -5.99
C SER A 114 -2.70 17.06 -5.20
N LEU A 115 -2.53 17.10 -3.87
CA LEU A 115 -2.82 15.97 -3.00
C LEU A 115 -4.30 15.88 -2.64
N LEU A 116 -4.96 17.01 -2.43
CA LEU A 116 -6.40 17.05 -2.16
C LEU A 116 -7.21 16.51 -3.33
N ASP A 117 -6.80 16.77 -4.56
CA ASP A 117 -7.44 16.23 -5.77
C ASP A 117 -7.34 14.70 -5.89
N GLN A 118 -6.52 14.06 -5.04
CA GLN A 118 -6.25 12.62 -5.06
C GLN A 118 -6.84 11.85 -3.88
N VAL A 119 -7.48 12.50 -2.93
CA VAL A 119 -8.00 11.82 -1.72
C VAL A 119 -9.06 10.77 -2.05
N GLU A 120 -9.77 10.93 -3.15
CA GLU A 120 -10.84 10.05 -3.62
C GLU A 120 -10.36 8.93 -4.58
N VAL A 121 -9.06 8.94 -4.95
CA VAL A 121 -8.51 7.96 -5.92
C VAL A 121 -8.45 6.55 -5.33
N ALA A 122 -8.35 6.42 -4.00
CA ALA A 122 -8.25 5.14 -3.32
C ALA A 122 -9.13 5.08 -2.08
N ASP A 123 -9.71 3.90 -1.82
CA ASP A 123 -10.37 3.61 -0.56
C ASP A 123 -9.32 3.41 0.54
N TRP A 124 -9.41 4.19 1.61
CA TRP A 124 -8.45 4.12 2.69
C TRP A 124 -8.86 3.07 3.71
N THR A 125 -7.97 2.11 3.91
CA THR A 125 -8.16 1.02 4.86
C THR A 125 -8.27 1.54 6.29
N THR A 126 -9.33 1.14 7.00
CA THR A 126 -9.53 1.43 8.42
C THR A 126 -9.10 0.27 9.30
N SER A 127 -8.90 0.53 10.60
CA SER A 127 -8.64 -0.52 11.59
C SER A 127 -9.79 -1.53 11.68
N GLU A 128 -11.02 -1.05 11.51
CA GLU A 128 -12.23 -1.88 11.49
C GLU A 128 -12.24 -2.82 10.30
N PHE A 129 -11.97 -2.31 9.09
CA PHE A 129 -11.88 -3.12 7.89
C PHE A 129 -10.85 -4.24 8.05
N ILE A 130 -9.62 -3.92 8.50
CA ILE A 130 -8.57 -4.93 8.70
C ILE A 130 -9.00 -5.98 9.73
N ARG A 131 -9.65 -5.57 10.82
CA ARG A 131 -10.15 -6.50 11.85
C ARG A 131 -11.14 -7.49 11.29
N ASP A 132 -12.07 -7.02 10.46
CA ASP A 132 -13.19 -7.83 9.97
C ASP A 132 -12.77 -8.72 8.79
N HIS A 133 -11.73 -8.33 8.03
CA HIS A 133 -11.19 -9.05 6.87
C HIS A 133 -9.83 -9.72 7.14
N MET A 134 -9.51 -10.01 8.40
CA MET A 134 -8.21 -10.59 8.77
C MET A 134 -7.94 -11.96 8.11
N ASP A 135 -8.98 -12.74 7.85
CA ASP A 135 -8.84 -14.04 7.19
C ASP A 135 -8.55 -13.85 5.69
N ASP A 136 -9.11 -12.79 5.07
CA ASP A 136 -8.88 -12.45 3.67
C ASP A 136 -7.43 -11.97 3.46
N VAL A 137 -6.85 -11.29 4.45
CA VAL A 137 -5.45 -10.81 4.39
C VAL A 137 -4.48 -11.96 4.15
N LYS A 138 -4.70 -13.11 4.78
CA LYS A 138 -3.88 -14.30 4.52
C LYS A 138 -3.98 -14.75 3.05
N GLY A 139 -5.19 -14.81 2.51
CA GLY A 139 -5.44 -15.14 1.11
C GLY A 139 -4.75 -14.16 0.15
N TYR A 140 -4.69 -12.87 0.48
CA TYR A 140 -3.99 -11.88 -0.32
C TYR A 140 -2.47 -12.12 -0.36
N TYR A 141 -1.85 -12.50 0.76
CA TYR A 141 -0.44 -12.89 0.78
C TYR A 141 -0.18 -14.18 0.01
N GLU A 142 -1.08 -15.16 0.09
CA GLU A 142 -1.00 -16.41 -0.69
C GLU A 142 -1.10 -16.13 -2.19
N LEU A 143 -2.03 -15.26 -2.60
CA LEU A 143 -2.20 -14.86 -3.99
C LEU A 143 -0.96 -14.12 -4.53
N GLN A 144 -0.41 -13.18 -3.78
CA GLN A 144 0.81 -12.47 -4.17
C GLN A 144 2.01 -13.41 -4.26
N GLN A 145 2.19 -14.30 -3.28
CA GLN A 145 3.25 -15.30 -3.29
C GLN A 145 3.17 -16.22 -4.51
N LYS A 146 1.94 -16.66 -4.85
CA LYS A 146 1.71 -17.51 -6.02
C LYS A 146 2.26 -16.85 -7.29
N SER A 147 2.02 -15.58 -7.49
CA SER A 147 2.54 -14.81 -8.64
C SER A 147 4.06 -14.81 -8.70
N PHE A 148 4.73 -14.59 -7.54
CA PHE A 148 6.20 -14.62 -7.46
C PHE A 148 6.80 -16.02 -7.63
N VAL A 149 6.11 -17.06 -7.18
CA VAL A 149 6.54 -18.45 -7.41
C VAL A 149 6.42 -18.82 -8.88
N GLU A 150 5.32 -18.43 -9.55
CA GLU A 150 5.10 -18.67 -10.97
C GLU A 150 6.11 -17.94 -11.86
N SER A 151 6.58 -16.75 -11.46
CA SER A 151 7.66 -16.02 -12.14
C SER A 151 9.06 -16.56 -11.84
N GLY A 152 9.22 -17.39 -10.80
CA GLY A 152 10.50 -17.93 -10.36
C GLY A 152 11.29 -17.00 -9.43
N ASP A 153 10.66 -15.96 -8.90
CA ASP A 153 11.30 -14.95 -8.05
C ASP A 153 11.45 -15.41 -6.60
N CYS A 154 10.64 -16.36 -6.14
CA CYS A 154 10.74 -16.93 -4.80
C CYS A 154 10.28 -18.39 -4.73
N GLU A 155 10.62 -19.07 -3.64
CA GLU A 155 10.10 -20.39 -3.28
C GLU A 155 8.81 -20.26 -2.47
N GLU A 156 7.90 -21.23 -2.61
CA GLU A 156 6.68 -21.30 -1.82
C GLU A 156 7.01 -21.47 -0.33
N THR A 157 6.44 -20.61 0.51
CA THR A 157 6.64 -20.62 1.95
C THR A 157 5.29 -20.39 2.65
N PRO A 158 4.94 -21.14 3.70
CA PRO A 158 3.72 -20.88 4.46
C PRO A 158 3.64 -19.44 4.96
N VAL A 159 2.54 -18.76 4.68
CA VAL A 159 2.35 -17.32 5.02
C VAL A 159 2.56 -17.06 6.51
N ASP A 160 2.16 -17.98 7.38
CA ASP A 160 2.36 -17.89 8.83
C ASP A 160 3.85 -17.81 9.26
N ASN A 161 4.80 -18.12 8.36
CA ASN A 161 6.23 -18.03 8.66
C ASN A 161 6.79 -16.62 8.51
N TYR A 162 6.12 -15.74 7.74
CA TYR A 162 6.60 -14.39 7.49
C TYR A 162 5.57 -13.28 7.79
N VAL A 163 4.31 -13.63 8.03
CA VAL A 163 3.28 -12.67 8.42
C VAL A 163 2.86 -12.89 9.88
N LEU A 164 2.98 -11.86 10.69
CA LEU A 164 2.62 -11.90 12.10
C LEU A 164 1.11 -11.69 12.30
N PHE A 165 0.33 -12.76 12.18
CA PHE A 165 -1.10 -12.74 12.53
C PHE A 165 -1.39 -12.83 14.03
N ARG A 166 -0.37 -13.14 14.85
CA ARG A 166 -0.49 -13.30 16.31
C ARG A 166 0.68 -12.67 17.05
N CYS A 167 0.35 -11.92 18.07
CA CYS A 167 1.33 -11.37 19.01
C CYS A 167 1.12 -11.99 20.40
N ASN A 168 2.09 -12.73 20.93
CA ASN A 168 2.02 -13.42 22.22
C ASN A 168 0.79 -14.31 22.41
N GLY A 169 0.47 -15.17 21.44
CA GLY A 169 -0.70 -16.05 21.50
C GLY A 169 -2.05 -15.31 21.42
N ARG A 170 -2.04 -14.01 21.26
CA ARG A 170 -3.24 -13.20 21.04
C ARG A 170 -3.36 -12.86 19.55
N SER A 171 -4.53 -13.15 18.98
CA SER A 171 -4.85 -12.74 17.61
C SER A 171 -4.73 -11.21 17.48
N LEU A 172 -4.19 -10.74 16.35
CA LEU A 172 -4.16 -9.32 16.01
C LEU A 172 -5.56 -8.71 16.05
N ARG A 173 -6.61 -9.45 15.70
CA ARG A 173 -8.04 -9.09 15.91
C ARG A 173 -8.32 -8.62 17.33
N ARG A 174 -7.75 -9.27 18.36
CA ARG A 174 -7.98 -8.92 19.76
C ARG A 174 -7.25 -7.64 20.15
N ILE A 175 -6.13 -7.34 19.50
CA ILE A 175 -5.38 -6.10 19.70
C ILE A 175 -6.16 -4.93 19.09
N ILE A 176 -6.62 -5.08 17.87
CA ILE A 176 -7.43 -4.08 17.15
C ILE A 176 -8.76 -3.85 17.88
N ARG A 177 -9.47 -4.91 18.31
CA ARG A 177 -10.74 -4.79 19.05
C ARG A 177 -10.62 -3.94 20.32
N LYS A 178 -9.47 -3.96 21.00
CA LYS A 178 -9.24 -3.11 22.17
C LYS A 178 -9.06 -1.64 21.82
N ILE A 179 -8.59 -1.34 20.62
CA ILE A 179 -8.45 0.04 20.12
C ILE A 179 -9.84 0.62 19.87
N THR A 180 -10.65 -0.07 19.08
CA THR A 180 -12.02 0.35 18.75
C THR A 180 -12.97 0.46 19.96
N GLN A 181 -12.79 -0.38 20.99
CA GLN A 181 -13.61 -0.29 22.22
C GLN A 181 -13.19 0.87 23.15
N ALA A 182 -11.93 1.29 23.12
CA ALA A 182 -11.47 2.40 23.96
C ALA A 182 -11.97 3.76 23.44
N GLU A 183 -12.24 3.88 22.16
CA GLU A 183 -12.75 5.11 21.53
C GLU A 183 -14.26 5.28 21.67
N MET A 184 -15.02 4.20 21.88
CA MET A 184 -16.46 4.26 22.17
C MET A 184 -16.80 4.63 23.65
N SER A 185 -15.78 4.83 24.49
CA SER A 185 -15.95 5.08 25.93
C SER A 185 -15.52 6.49 26.33
N VAL A 186 -15.26 7.39 25.39
CA VAL A 186 -15.00 8.82 25.55
C VAL A 186 -16.07 9.61 24.85
#